data_fbbd5758802698eb7f4a03eadf538600
#
_entry.id   fbbd5758802698eb7f4a03eadf538600
#
_cell.length_a   1.000
_cell.length_b   1.000
_cell.length_c   1.000
_cell.angle_alpha   90.00
_cell.angle_beta   90.00
_cell.angle_gamma   90.00
#
_symmetry.space_group_name_H-M   'P 1'
#
loop_
_entity.id
_entity.type
_entity.pdbx_description
1 polymer ?
#
loop_
_entity_poly.entity_id
_entity_poly.type
_entity_poly.pdbx_seq_one_letter_code
_entity_poly.pdbx_strand_id
1 'polypeptide(L)'
;VTRRHPDPACDHAPVTTARERAAWARHAEQAIDDAGLRAGGARRAVVDLLAEQDCCLSAQEIRDALVAAPGATPGMASVYRALDTLADLHLVHKVDLGGAVARYEPAHPDGEHHHHAVCRGCGAVVAIEDDDLERALHGLADRIAFQVDAHDITLHGRCAACAAGKTPRRSG
;
A
#
# COMPACT_ATOMS: atom_id res chain seq x y z
N VAL A 1 -14.71 -2.13 -14.74
CA VAL A 1 -15.25 -0.81 -14.30
C VAL A 1 -14.49 -0.46 -13.04
N THR A 2 -13.38 0.22 -13.21
CA THR A 2 -12.49 0.73 -12.15
C THR A 2 -13.28 1.70 -11.27
N ARG A 3 -13.73 1.27 -10.11
CA ARG A 3 -14.16 2.20 -9.08
C ARG A 3 -12.91 2.68 -8.35
N ARG A 4 -12.38 3.82 -8.77
CA ARG A 4 -11.45 4.60 -7.97
C ARG A 4 -12.07 4.80 -6.58
N HIS A 5 -11.29 4.61 -5.54
CA HIS A 5 -11.65 4.99 -4.18
C HIS A 5 -12.12 6.46 -4.22
N PRO A 6 -13.25 6.83 -3.60
CA PRO A 6 -13.81 8.18 -3.69
C PRO A 6 -13.07 9.18 -2.79
N ASP A 7 -11.76 9.07 -2.67
CA ASP A 7 -10.98 10.06 -1.94
C ASP A 7 -10.45 11.10 -2.95
N PRO A 8 -11.03 12.31 -2.99
CA PRO A 8 -10.68 13.33 -3.96
C PRO A 8 -9.26 13.90 -3.77
N ALA A 9 -8.47 13.32 -2.87
CA ALA A 9 -7.14 13.79 -2.54
C ALA A 9 -6.00 12.98 -3.19
N CYS A 10 -6.30 11.86 -3.86
CA CYS A 10 -5.32 11.04 -4.58
C CYS A 10 -5.38 11.30 -6.09
N ASP A 11 -5.22 12.55 -6.53
CA ASP A 11 -5.10 12.90 -7.95
C ASP A 11 -3.63 12.83 -8.37
N HIS A 12 -2.98 11.69 -8.08
CA HIS A 12 -1.60 11.42 -8.47
C HIS A 12 -1.58 10.38 -9.58
N ALA A 13 -0.61 10.52 -10.49
CA ALA A 13 -0.32 9.48 -11.46
C ALA A 13 -0.05 8.16 -10.71
N PRO A 14 -0.56 7.02 -11.19
CA PRO A 14 -0.27 5.73 -10.57
C PRO A 14 1.23 5.49 -10.60
N VAL A 15 1.79 5.14 -9.44
CA VAL A 15 3.21 4.80 -9.26
C VAL A 15 3.54 3.50 -9.98
N THR A 16 2.56 2.58 -10.11
CA THR A 16 2.73 1.28 -10.76
C THR A 16 1.91 1.16 -12.04
N THR A 17 2.52 0.58 -13.06
CA THR A 17 1.85 0.29 -14.33
C THR A 17 0.90 -0.91 -14.21
N ALA A 18 -0.07 -1.04 -15.11
CA ALA A 18 -0.95 -2.21 -15.17
C ALA A 18 -0.17 -3.53 -15.35
N ARG A 19 1.01 -3.48 -16.01
CA ARG A 19 1.89 -4.64 -16.21
C ARG A 19 2.55 -5.07 -14.90
N GLU A 20 3.05 -4.14 -14.12
CA GLU A 20 3.68 -4.39 -12.81
C GLU A 20 2.67 -4.93 -11.82
N ARG A 21 1.48 -4.34 -11.75
CA ARG A 21 0.36 -4.85 -10.93
C ARG A 21 0.00 -6.30 -11.26
N ALA A 22 -0.11 -6.62 -12.55
CA ALA A 22 -0.39 -7.99 -12.99
C ALA A 22 0.80 -8.93 -12.73
N ALA A 23 2.02 -8.46 -12.79
CA ALA A 23 3.21 -9.24 -12.46
C ALA A 23 3.26 -9.57 -10.96
N TRP A 24 3.01 -8.58 -10.10
CA TRP A 24 2.93 -8.79 -8.65
C TRP A 24 1.82 -9.79 -8.28
N ALA A 25 0.61 -9.66 -8.85
CA ALA A 25 -0.49 -10.59 -8.56
C ALA A 25 -0.11 -12.05 -8.89
N ARG A 26 0.50 -12.28 -10.06
CA ARG A 26 0.98 -13.62 -10.44
C ARG A 26 2.08 -14.13 -9.51
N HIS A 27 3.02 -13.27 -9.12
CA HIS A 27 4.08 -13.61 -8.17
C HIS A 27 3.47 -14.01 -6.82
N ALA A 28 2.50 -13.24 -6.33
CA ALA A 28 1.82 -13.54 -5.08
C ALA A 28 1.05 -14.87 -5.12
N GLU A 29 0.33 -15.16 -6.21
CA GLU A 29 -0.35 -16.45 -6.40
C GLU A 29 0.65 -17.60 -6.39
N GLN A 30 1.75 -17.49 -7.12
CA GLN A 30 2.79 -18.53 -7.19
C GLN A 30 3.43 -18.77 -5.83
N ALA A 31 3.81 -17.71 -5.09
CA ALA A 31 4.42 -17.84 -3.77
C ALA A 31 3.48 -18.50 -2.74
N ILE A 32 2.18 -18.22 -2.83
CA ILE A 32 1.16 -18.87 -2.00
C ILE A 32 1.08 -20.37 -2.32
N ASP A 33 1.11 -20.74 -3.60
CA ASP A 33 1.06 -22.14 -4.06
C ASP A 33 2.36 -22.89 -3.65
N ASP A 34 3.51 -22.26 -3.82
CA ASP A 34 4.82 -22.83 -3.45
C ASP A 34 4.95 -23.07 -1.93
N ALA A 35 4.30 -22.23 -1.13
CA ALA A 35 4.19 -22.41 0.30
C ALA A 35 3.19 -23.53 0.72
N GLY A 36 2.57 -24.21 -0.24
CA GLY A 36 1.58 -25.26 0.01
C GLY A 36 0.27 -24.74 0.59
N LEU A 37 0.03 -23.45 0.47
CA LEU A 37 -1.16 -22.80 0.97
C LEU A 37 -2.21 -22.72 -0.14
N ARG A 38 -3.46 -23.09 0.18
CA ARG A 38 -4.54 -22.89 -0.80
C ARG A 38 -4.81 -21.39 -0.94
N ALA A 39 -4.85 -20.90 -2.18
CA ALA A 39 -5.39 -19.59 -2.51
C ALA A 39 -6.92 -19.59 -2.26
N GLY A 40 -7.34 -19.73 -1.00
CA GLY A 40 -8.77 -19.71 -0.62
C GLY A 40 -9.39 -18.36 -0.93
N GLY A 41 -10.70 -18.31 -1.14
CA GLY A 41 -11.43 -17.15 -1.68
C GLY A 41 -11.08 -15.79 -1.04
N ALA A 42 -10.88 -15.72 0.28
CA ALA A 42 -10.51 -14.47 0.95
C ALA A 42 -9.09 -14.01 0.60
N ARG A 43 -8.11 -14.94 0.55
CA ARG A 43 -6.71 -14.60 0.26
C ARG A 43 -6.55 -14.12 -1.19
N ARG A 44 -7.17 -14.83 -2.12
CA ARG A 44 -7.17 -14.43 -3.53
C ARG A 44 -7.83 -13.06 -3.70
N ALA A 45 -9.00 -12.84 -3.09
CA ALA A 45 -9.70 -11.57 -3.18
C ALA A 45 -8.87 -10.39 -2.63
N VAL A 46 -8.08 -10.62 -1.56
CA VAL A 46 -7.14 -9.61 -1.03
C VAL A 46 -6.00 -9.34 -2.02
N VAL A 47 -5.42 -10.39 -2.64
CA VAL A 47 -4.37 -10.22 -3.66
C VAL A 47 -4.91 -9.44 -4.86
N ASP A 48 -6.06 -9.85 -5.41
CA ASP A 48 -6.67 -9.18 -6.56
C ASP A 48 -6.98 -7.71 -6.26
N LEU A 49 -7.49 -7.43 -5.05
CA LEU A 49 -7.77 -6.05 -4.63
C LEU A 49 -6.49 -5.22 -4.51
N LEU A 50 -5.47 -5.73 -3.81
CA LEU A 50 -4.22 -5.00 -3.59
C LEU A 50 -3.49 -4.75 -4.92
N ALA A 51 -3.54 -5.70 -5.87
CA ALA A 51 -2.95 -5.53 -7.19
C ALA A 51 -3.57 -4.36 -7.98
N GLU A 52 -4.80 -3.95 -7.68
CA GLU A 52 -5.47 -2.85 -8.37
C GLU A 52 -5.35 -1.49 -7.64
N GLN A 53 -4.68 -1.47 -6.48
CA GLN A 53 -4.54 -0.24 -5.71
C GLN A 53 -3.21 0.46 -6.01
N ASP A 54 -3.26 1.78 -6.02
CA ASP A 54 -2.08 2.64 -6.18
C ASP A 54 -1.58 3.19 -4.83
N CYS A 55 -2.19 2.77 -3.72
CA CYS A 55 -1.86 3.25 -2.38
C CYS A 55 -2.11 2.17 -1.32
N CYS A 56 -1.42 2.31 -0.19
CA CYS A 56 -1.59 1.42 0.94
C CYS A 56 -3.00 1.52 1.55
N LEU A 57 -3.59 0.37 1.89
CA LEU A 57 -4.91 0.25 2.50
C LEU A 57 -4.83 -0.34 3.91
N SER A 58 -5.69 0.11 4.82
CA SER A 58 -5.93 -0.58 6.09
C SER A 58 -6.74 -1.86 5.87
N ALA A 59 -6.67 -2.80 6.80
CA ALA A 59 -7.47 -4.02 6.76
C ALA A 59 -8.98 -3.74 6.70
N GLN A 60 -9.44 -2.65 7.31
CA GLN A 60 -10.84 -2.21 7.25
C GLN A 60 -11.21 -1.72 5.85
N GLU A 61 -10.39 -0.87 5.23
CA GLU A 61 -10.60 -0.39 3.85
C GLU A 61 -10.60 -1.55 2.85
N ILE A 62 -9.68 -2.52 3.01
CA ILE A 62 -9.65 -3.75 2.21
C ILE A 62 -10.97 -4.51 2.35
N ARG A 63 -11.43 -4.75 3.58
CA ARG A 63 -12.70 -5.44 3.81
C ARG A 63 -13.87 -4.71 3.17
N ASP A 64 -13.95 -3.41 3.36
CA ASP A 64 -15.07 -2.60 2.86
C ASP A 64 -15.09 -2.57 1.32
N ALA A 65 -13.92 -2.52 0.69
CA ALA A 65 -13.79 -2.64 -0.76
C ALA A 65 -14.24 -4.02 -1.27
N LEU A 66 -13.84 -5.11 -0.58
CA LEU A 66 -14.25 -6.46 -0.93
C LEU A 66 -15.75 -6.70 -0.75
N VAL A 67 -16.37 -6.10 0.27
CA VAL A 67 -17.83 -6.17 0.48
C VAL A 67 -18.60 -5.41 -0.62
N ALA A 68 -18.03 -4.32 -1.12
CA ALA A 68 -18.63 -3.52 -2.19
C ALA A 68 -18.48 -4.17 -3.59
N ALA A 69 -17.52 -5.10 -3.75
CA ALA A 69 -17.29 -5.82 -5.00
C ALA A 69 -18.21 -7.05 -5.13
N PRO A 70 -18.59 -7.46 -6.35
CA PRO A 70 -19.30 -8.71 -6.56
C PRO A 70 -18.40 -9.90 -6.21
N GLY A 71 -18.87 -10.84 -5.40
CA GLY A 71 -18.13 -12.04 -5.06
C GLY A 71 -18.16 -12.40 -3.57
N ALA A 72 -17.10 -13.01 -3.09
CA ALA A 72 -16.98 -13.43 -1.70
C ALA A 72 -16.79 -12.21 -0.77
N THR A 73 -17.60 -12.14 0.27
CA THR A 73 -17.50 -11.10 1.32
C THR A 73 -16.77 -11.67 2.54
N PRO A 74 -15.44 -11.57 2.62
CA PRO A 74 -14.70 -12.11 3.76
C PRO A 74 -14.97 -11.30 5.02
N GLY A 75 -15.09 -12.00 6.15
CA GLY A 75 -15.10 -11.35 7.46
C GLY A 75 -13.71 -10.78 7.82
N MET A 76 -13.67 -9.81 8.74
CA MET A 76 -12.43 -9.16 9.19
C MET A 76 -11.32 -10.15 9.58
N ALA A 77 -11.65 -11.20 10.34
CA ALA A 77 -10.68 -12.22 10.72
C ALA A 77 -10.04 -12.94 9.52
N SER A 78 -10.77 -13.09 8.43
CA SER A 78 -10.25 -13.70 7.19
C SER A 78 -9.36 -12.73 6.42
N VAL A 79 -9.67 -11.43 6.44
CA VAL A 79 -8.80 -10.38 5.86
C VAL A 79 -7.48 -10.33 6.62
N TYR A 80 -7.51 -10.27 7.95
CA TYR A 80 -6.27 -10.26 8.75
C TYR A 80 -5.42 -11.51 8.51
N ARG A 81 -6.01 -12.71 8.54
CA ARG A 81 -5.26 -13.95 8.23
C ARG A 81 -4.67 -13.97 6.82
N ALA A 82 -5.35 -13.36 5.85
CA ALA A 82 -4.80 -13.23 4.51
C ALA A 82 -3.59 -12.28 4.51
N LEU A 83 -3.72 -11.10 5.13
CA LEU A 83 -2.65 -10.11 5.24
C LEU A 83 -1.45 -10.63 6.02
N ASP A 84 -1.67 -11.35 7.14
CA ASP A 84 -0.59 -11.99 7.91
C ASP A 84 0.16 -12.99 7.03
N THR A 85 -0.57 -13.85 6.30
CA THR A 85 0.07 -14.81 5.38
C THR A 85 0.88 -14.09 4.29
N LEU A 86 0.34 -13.02 3.70
CA LEU A 86 1.05 -12.27 2.66
C LEU A 86 2.29 -11.56 3.23
N ALA A 87 2.23 -11.05 4.45
CA ALA A 87 3.36 -10.45 5.13
C ALA A 87 4.45 -11.49 5.47
N ASP A 88 4.07 -12.67 5.98
CA ASP A 88 5.00 -13.78 6.25
C ASP A 88 5.73 -14.27 4.99
N LEU A 89 5.06 -14.19 3.83
CA LEU A 89 5.63 -14.51 2.52
C LEU A 89 6.35 -13.31 1.87
N HIS A 90 6.50 -12.19 2.56
CA HIS A 90 7.10 -10.95 2.05
C HIS A 90 6.43 -10.41 0.75
N LEU A 91 5.14 -10.66 0.59
CA LEU A 91 4.35 -10.22 -0.57
C LEU A 91 3.70 -8.86 -0.35
N VAL A 92 3.59 -8.42 0.89
CA VAL A 92 3.09 -7.09 1.25
C VAL A 92 4.00 -6.41 2.26
N HIS A 93 4.12 -5.11 2.15
CA HIS A 93 4.69 -4.25 3.17
C HIS A 93 3.61 -3.77 4.13
N LYS A 94 3.96 -3.76 5.42
CA LYS A 94 3.15 -3.13 6.45
C LYS A 94 3.69 -1.75 6.71
N VAL A 95 2.95 -0.75 6.27
CA VAL A 95 3.33 0.67 6.35
C VAL A 95 2.78 1.28 7.63
N ASP A 96 3.65 1.89 8.43
CA ASP A 96 3.26 2.69 9.59
C ASP A 96 3.28 4.18 9.21
N LEU A 97 2.12 4.74 9.05
CA LEU A 97 1.95 6.16 8.74
C LEU A 97 1.79 7.05 9.98
N GLY A 98 2.27 6.59 11.14
CA GLY A 98 2.18 7.33 12.41
C GLY A 98 0.78 7.38 13.00
N GLY A 99 -0.10 6.46 12.61
CA GLY A 99 -1.46 6.28 13.13
C GLY A 99 -1.61 5.00 13.94
N ALA A 100 -2.77 4.82 14.58
CA ALA A 100 -3.08 3.59 15.32
C ALA A 100 -3.39 2.38 14.42
N VAL A 101 -3.47 2.58 13.09
CA VAL A 101 -3.92 1.57 12.14
C VAL A 101 -2.83 1.31 11.11
N ALA A 102 -2.36 0.07 11.07
CA ALA A 102 -1.43 -0.40 10.04
C ALA A 102 -2.09 -0.39 8.66
N ARG A 103 -1.31 -0.05 7.64
CA ARG A 103 -1.69 -0.12 6.23
C ARG A 103 -0.83 -1.14 5.52
N TYR A 104 -1.31 -1.63 4.39
CA TYR A 104 -0.68 -2.71 3.63
C TYR A 104 -0.65 -2.32 2.15
N GLU A 105 0.47 -2.60 1.51
CA GLU A 105 0.69 -2.40 0.08
C GLU A 105 1.48 -3.56 -0.52
N PRO A 106 1.40 -3.78 -1.84
CA PRO A 106 2.22 -4.77 -2.52
C PRO A 106 3.72 -4.56 -2.28
N ALA A 107 4.45 -5.64 -1.97
CA ALA A 107 5.91 -5.66 -1.98
C ALA A 107 6.38 -6.09 -3.38
N HIS A 108 7.08 -5.21 -4.09
CA HIS A 108 7.56 -5.52 -5.45
C HIS A 108 8.83 -6.39 -5.39
N PRO A 109 8.91 -7.49 -6.18
CA PRO A 109 10.03 -8.45 -6.12
C PRO A 109 11.37 -7.87 -6.57
N ASP A 110 11.37 -6.80 -7.33
CA ASP A 110 12.55 -6.06 -7.82
C ASP A 110 13.14 -5.10 -6.78
N GLY A 111 12.50 -5.00 -5.60
CA GLY A 111 12.93 -4.12 -4.52
C GLY A 111 12.56 -2.66 -4.76
N GLU A 112 11.81 -2.35 -5.80
CA GLU A 112 11.23 -1.02 -5.96
C GLU A 112 10.31 -0.73 -4.76
N HIS A 113 10.56 0.38 -4.11
CA HIS A 113 9.79 0.87 -2.97
C HIS A 113 9.51 2.35 -3.17
N HIS A 114 8.46 2.81 -2.53
CA HIS A 114 8.12 4.22 -2.51
C HIS A 114 7.94 4.69 -1.07
N HIS A 115 8.10 5.97 -0.88
CA HIS A 115 7.90 6.64 0.39
C HIS A 115 6.51 7.27 0.44
N HIS A 116 6.12 7.79 1.58
CA HIS A 116 4.78 8.31 1.77
C HIS A 116 4.77 9.74 2.29
N ALA A 117 3.83 10.57 1.81
CA ALA A 117 3.45 11.82 2.45
C ALA A 117 2.01 11.72 2.98
N VAL A 118 1.83 12.06 4.25
CA VAL A 118 0.55 11.97 4.95
C VAL A 118 0.04 13.36 5.28
N CYS A 119 -1.15 13.68 4.79
CA CYS A 119 -1.81 14.93 5.13
C CYS A 119 -2.52 14.82 6.48
N ARG A 120 -2.05 15.56 7.49
CA ARG A 120 -2.69 15.61 8.82
C ARG A 120 -4.04 16.31 8.81
N GLY A 121 -4.40 17.04 7.74
CA GLY A 121 -5.67 17.74 7.62
C GLY A 121 -6.81 16.86 7.13
N CYS A 122 -6.58 16.08 6.06
CA CYS A 122 -7.61 15.23 5.44
C CYS A 122 -7.31 13.74 5.50
N GLY A 123 -6.10 13.33 5.93
CA GLY A 123 -5.69 11.93 5.99
C GLY A 123 -5.24 11.36 4.63
N ALA A 124 -5.16 12.18 3.59
CA ALA A 124 -4.66 11.73 2.29
C ALA A 124 -3.23 11.20 2.40
N VAL A 125 -2.95 10.12 1.71
CA VAL A 125 -1.63 9.51 1.59
C VAL A 125 -1.19 9.61 0.14
N VAL A 126 0.05 10.01 -0.07
CA VAL A 126 0.68 10.19 -1.38
C VAL A 126 1.92 9.34 -1.43
N ALA A 127 2.07 8.51 -2.45
CA ALA A 127 3.32 7.83 -2.74
C ALA A 127 4.34 8.82 -3.30
N ILE A 128 5.59 8.68 -2.88
CA ILE A 128 6.73 9.51 -3.30
C ILE A 128 7.80 8.59 -3.87
N GLU A 129 8.19 8.82 -5.10
CA GLU A 129 9.39 8.28 -5.72
C GLU A 129 10.28 9.47 -6.08
N ASP A 130 11.52 9.47 -5.58
CA ASP A 130 12.44 10.58 -5.82
C ASP A 130 13.89 10.09 -5.79
N ASP A 131 14.52 10.05 -6.97
CA ASP A 131 15.91 9.58 -7.13
C ASP A 131 16.92 10.45 -6.36
N ASP A 132 16.62 11.73 -6.14
CA ASP A 132 17.50 12.62 -5.38
C ASP A 132 17.45 12.29 -3.90
N LEU A 133 16.28 11.93 -3.39
CA LEU A 133 16.10 11.45 -2.02
C LEU A 133 16.87 10.15 -1.81
N GLU A 134 16.70 9.17 -2.72
CA GLU A 134 17.41 7.89 -2.67
C GLU A 134 18.94 8.10 -2.66
N ARG A 135 19.44 8.94 -3.56
CA ARG A 135 20.87 9.26 -3.60
C ARG A 135 21.36 9.94 -2.32
N ALA A 136 20.54 10.78 -1.71
CA ALA A 136 20.88 11.45 -0.46
C ALA A 136 20.97 10.45 0.72
N LEU A 137 20.06 9.47 0.76
CA LEU A 137 20.05 8.41 1.78
C LEU A 137 21.26 7.50 1.66
N HIS A 138 21.59 7.04 0.44
CA HIS A 138 22.79 6.25 0.19
C HIS A 138 24.06 7.04 0.58
N GLY A 139 24.15 8.31 0.17
CA GLY A 139 25.27 9.16 0.55
C GLY A 139 25.36 9.44 2.06
N LEU A 140 24.25 9.40 2.80
CA LEU A 140 24.27 9.45 4.26
C LEU A 140 24.85 8.15 4.84
N ALA A 141 24.38 6.99 4.36
CA ALA A 141 24.86 5.69 4.81
C ALA A 141 26.37 5.56 4.64
N ASP A 142 26.91 5.97 3.48
CA ASP A 142 28.35 5.99 3.22
C ASP A 142 29.11 6.87 4.20
N ARG A 143 28.61 8.09 4.48
CA ARG A 143 29.27 9.04 5.39
C ARG A 143 29.34 8.54 6.83
N ILE A 144 28.35 7.77 7.28
CA ILE A 144 28.30 7.21 8.63
C ILE A 144 28.86 5.79 8.71
N ALA A 145 29.36 5.26 7.59
CA ALA A 145 29.87 3.88 7.45
C ALA A 145 28.88 2.84 7.95
N PHE A 146 27.60 2.98 7.57
CA PHE A 146 26.51 2.10 7.97
C PHE A 146 25.92 1.38 6.76
N GLN A 147 25.82 0.05 6.83
CA GLN A 147 25.13 -0.73 5.82
C GLN A 147 23.62 -0.65 6.09
N VAL A 148 22.87 -0.05 5.16
CA VAL A 148 21.42 0.06 5.22
C VAL A 148 20.81 -1.08 4.41
N ASP A 149 20.04 -1.93 5.05
CA ASP A 149 19.37 -3.05 4.38
C ASP A 149 17.95 -2.66 3.90
N ALA A 150 17.30 -1.71 4.58
CA ALA A 150 15.99 -1.16 4.21
C ALA A 150 15.80 0.22 4.84
N HIS A 151 14.93 1.03 4.24
CA HIS A 151 14.52 2.31 4.79
C HIS A 151 13.09 2.65 4.40
N ASP A 152 12.37 3.31 5.30
CA ASP A 152 11.03 3.85 5.08
C ASP A 152 10.99 5.31 5.48
N ILE A 153 10.41 6.17 4.62
CA ILE A 153 10.24 7.59 4.91
C ILE A 153 8.75 7.93 4.85
N THR A 154 8.28 8.53 5.92
CA THR A 154 6.93 9.10 5.96
C THR A 154 6.99 10.58 6.29
N LEU A 155 6.59 11.41 5.33
CA LEU A 155 6.48 12.85 5.51
C LEU A 155 5.10 13.19 6.06
N HIS A 156 5.04 13.94 7.14
CA HIS A 156 3.80 14.39 7.72
C HIS A 156 3.62 15.91 7.52
N GLY A 157 2.52 16.31 6.88
CA GLY A 157 2.29 17.71 6.57
C GLY A 157 0.82 18.01 6.25
N ARG A 158 0.62 18.98 5.38
CA ARG A 158 -0.71 19.32 4.82
C ARG A 158 -0.61 19.35 3.30
N CYS A 159 -1.54 18.70 2.61
CA CYS A 159 -1.67 18.80 1.17
C CYS A 159 -2.05 20.25 0.77
N ALA A 160 -1.86 20.60 -0.49
CA ALA A 160 -2.11 21.95 -0.99
C ALA A 160 -3.54 22.44 -0.69
N ALA A 161 -4.55 21.56 -0.81
CA ALA A 161 -5.93 21.90 -0.49
C ALA A 161 -6.14 22.23 0.99
N CYS A 162 -5.57 21.42 1.88
CA CYS A 162 -5.67 21.66 3.33
C CYS A 162 -4.83 22.86 3.79
N ALA A 163 -3.69 23.11 3.14
CA ALA A 163 -2.88 24.30 3.39
C ALA A 163 -3.61 25.59 2.97
N ALA A 164 -4.39 25.52 1.89
CA ALA A 164 -5.23 26.64 1.42
C ALA A 164 -6.58 26.77 2.17
N GLY A 165 -6.79 26.00 3.26
CA GLY A 165 -8.04 26.04 4.03
C GLY A 165 -9.23 25.34 3.36
N LYS A 166 -9.01 24.63 2.25
CA LYS A 166 -10.04 23.87 1.50
C LYS A 166 -10.02 22.40 1.94
N THR A 167 -10.22 22.13 3.23
CA THR A 167 -10.21 20.75 3.75
C THR A 167 -11.40 19.98 3.18
N PRO A 168 -11.19 18.89 2.42
CA PRO A 168 -12.28 18.01 2.03
C PRO A 168 -12.94 17.43 3.29
N ARG A 169 -14.26 17.46 3.34
CA ARG A 169 -15.01 16.86 4.46
C ARG A 169 -14.78 15.35 4.41
N ARG A 170 -14.27 14.77 5.48
CA ARG A 170 -14.33 13.32 5.69
C ARG A 170 -15.81 12.93 5.72
N SER A 171 -16.26 12.15 4.75
CA SER A 171 -17.54 11.45 4.86
C SER A 171 -17.36 10.43 5.98
N GLY A 172 -18.10 10.63 7.10
CA GLY A 172 -18.12 9.74 8.23
C GLY A 172 -18.78 8.41 7.90
#